data_6a24dad9922b0db9ef88beeec69545d2
#
_entry.id   6a24dad9922b0db9ef88beeec69545d2
#
_cell.length_a   1.000
_cell.length_b   1.000
_cell.length_c   1.000
_cell.angle_alpha   90.00
_cell.angle_beta   90.00
_cell.angle_gamma   90.00
#
_symmetry.space_group_name_H-M   'P 1'
#
loop_
_entity.id
_entity.type
_entity.pdbx_description
1 polymer ?
#
loop_
_entity_poly.entity_id
_entity_poly.type
_entity_poly.pdbx_seq_one_letter_code
_entity_poly.pdbx_strand_id
1 'polypeptide(L)'
;MWDEAEDCAVFESGMSAISTALLEFMSPGDLLLYSRPVYGGTDHFINHFLKKLNIESIGFYATDTKEEIIERVKQSGRADRLTMIHIETPANPTNALIDIELCAEIKNHFQKEEQIVLSVDNTYMGPLWQHPLKHGADIVLYSATKYIGGHSDVIAGACLGSKELMGRVKGLRTFLGNMAGPWTGWLLMRSLETLKVRMDQQATNAQKVAEFLNNH
;
A
#
# COMPACT_ATOMS: atom_id res chain seq x y z
N MET A 1 14.91 8.30 -1.16
CA MET A 1 15.53 8.66 -2.47
C MET A 1 14.54 8.45 -3.60
N TRP A 2 14.07 7.22 -3.88
CA TRP A 2 13.16 6.97 -4.99
C TRP A 2 11.75 7.54 -4.76
N ASP A 3 11.14 7.34 -3.60
CA ASP A 3 9.80 7.85 -3.26
C ASP A 3 9.80 9.25 -2.66
N GLU A 4 10.97 9.83 -2.40
CA GLU A 4 11.11 11.13 -1.72
C GLU A 4 10.48 11.17 -0.32
N ALA A 5 10.33 10.02 0.33
CA ALA A 5 9.84 9.92 1.68
C ALA A 5 10.87 10.42 2.70
N GLU A 6 10.39 10.97 3.81
CA GLU A 6 11.28 11.45 4.88
C GLU A 6 11.89 10.31 5.69
N ASP A 7 11.18 9.17 5.81
CA ASP A 7 11.59 8.05 6.63
C ASP A 7 10.99 6.72 6.13
N CYS A 8 11.57 5.60 6.57
CA CYS A 8 11.18 4.25 6.18
C CYS A 8 11.25 3.28 7.35
N ALA A 9 10.29 2.37 7.41
CA ALA A 9 10.31 1.19 8.27
C ALA A 9 10.43 -0.08 7.42
N VAL A 10 11.40 -0.95 7.69
CA VAL A 10 11.62 -2.22 6.98
C VAL A 10 11.14 -3.38 7.83
N PHE A 11 10.51 -4.36 7.17
CA PHE A 11 9.80 -5.49 7.77
C PHE A 11 10.24 -6.82 7.18
N GLU A 12 9.95 -7.92 7.87
CA GLU A 12 10.22 -9.28 7.41
C GLU A 12 9.37 -9.70 6.20
N SER A 13 8.25 -9.02 5.92
CA SER A 13 7.41 -9.30 4.75
C SER A 13 6.55 -8.10 4.36
N GLY A 14 6.03 -8.10 3.11
CA GLY A 14 5.04 -7.11 2.68
C GLY A 14 3.78 -7.14 3.56
N MET A 15 3.30 -8.33 3.93
CA MET A 15 2.16 -8.45 4.85
C MET A 15 2.47 -7.90 6.24
N SER A 16 3.69 -8.05 6.76
CA SER A 16 4.09 -7.40 8.01
C SER A 16 4.03 -5.88 7.92
N ALA A 17 4.45 -5.29 6.80
CA ALA A 17 4.34 -3.85 6.57
C ALA A 17 2.88 -3.39 6.51
N ILE A 18 2.05 -4.07 5.71
CA ILE A 18 0.62 -3.75 5.53
C ILE A 18 -0.14 -3.91 6.86
N SER A 19 -0.01 -5.06 7.52
CA SER A 19 -0.73 -5.33 8.76
C SER A 19 -0.32 -4.37 9.88
N THR A 20 0.98 -4.05 10.00
CA THR A 20 1.46 -3.09 11.00
C THR A 20 0.90 -1.70 10.72
N ALA A 21 0.89 -1.23 9.47
CA ALA A 21 0.31 0.06 9.13
C ALA A 21 -1.20 0.11 9.43
N LEU A 22 -1.97 -0.91 9.02
CA LEU A 22 -3.40 -0.97 9.30
C LEU A 22 -3.69 -0.99 10.82
N LEU A 23 -2.93 -1.78 11.59
CA LEU A 23 -3.12 -1.87 13.04
C LEU A 23 -2.66 -0.61 13.80
N GLU A 24 -1.68 0.13 13.28
CA GLU A 24 -1.22 1.36 13.92
C GLU A 24 -2.24 2.50 13.81
N PHE A 25 -2.91 2.60 12.66
CA PHE A 25 -3.78 3.74 12.37
C PHE A 25 -5.27 3.46 12.57
N MET A 26 -5.62 2.25 12.99
CA MET A 26 -7.02 1.85 13.20
C MET A 26 -7.24 1.28 14.60
N SER A 27 -8.37 1.64 15.17
CA SER A 27 -8.85 1.18 16.47
C SER A 27 -10.18 0.43 16.33
N PRO A 28 -10.56 -0.40 17.34
CA PRO A 28 -11.87 -1.03 17.35
C PRO A 28 -13.01 -0.01 17.19
N GLY A 29 -13.90 -0.28 16.25
CA GLY A 29 -15.01 0.62 15.89
C GLY A 29 -14.71 1.55 14.72
N ASP A 30 -13.50 1.56 14.17
CA ASP A 30 -13.15 2.35 13.01
C ASP A 30 -13.66 1.73 11.70
N LEU A 31 -13.64 2.54 10.65
CA LEU A 31 -14.01 2.17 9.29
C LEU A 31 -12.79 2.27 8.37
N LEU A 32 -12.54 1.22 7.61
CA LEU A 32 -11.57 1.16 6.51
C LEU A 32 -12.30 1.30 5.17
N LEU A 33 -11.88 2.24 4.34
CA LEU A 33 -12.22 2.25 2.91
C LEU A 33 -11.06 1.60 2.14
N TYR A 34 -11.32 0.64 1.25
CA TYR A 34 -10.23 -0.01 0.51
C TYR A 34 -10.58 -0.35 -0.93
N SER A 35 -9.60 -0.33 -1.82
CA SER A 35 -9.79 -0.71 -3.22
C SER A 35 -9.98 -2.22 -3.38
N ARG A 36 -10.74 -2.62 -4.42
CA ARG A 36 -10.94 -4.04 -4.75
C ARG A 36 -10.66 -4.29 -6.24
N PRO A 37 -10.01 -5.40 -6.57
CA PRO A 37 -9.36 -6.32 -5.66
C PRO A 37 -8.08 -5.71 -5.03
N VAL A 38 -7.59 -6.34 -3.97
CA VAL A 38 -6.24 -6.18 -3.43
C VAL A 38 -5.60 -7.56 -3.32
N TYR A 39 -4.30 -7.61 -3.07
CA TYR A 39 -3.59 -8.88 -2.83
C TYR A 39 -4.35 -9.77 -1.85
N GLY A 40 -4.46 -11.09 -2.17
CA GLY A 40 -5.28 -12.02 -1.40
C GLY A 40 -4.98 -12.08 0.09
N GLY A 41 -3.70 -11.91 0.48
CA GLY A 41 -3.31 -11.80 1.89
C GLY A 41 -3.88 -10.56 2.56
N THR A 42 -3.88 -9.44 1.87
CA THR A 42 -4.45 -8.17 2.34
C THR A 42 -5.97 -8.27 2.46
N ASP A 43 -6.64 -8.81 1.43
CA ASP A 43 -8.10 -9.02 1.46
C ASP A 43 -8.50 -9.93 2.62
N HIS A 44 -7.78 -11.04 2.82
CA HIS A 44 -8.04 -11.95 3.93
C HIS A 44 -7.81 -11.28 5.29
N PHE A 45 -6.74 -10.49 5.44
CA PHE A 45 -6.46 -9.74 6.66
C PHE A 45 -7.59 -8.75 6.97
N ILE A 46 -8.04 -7.98 5.98
CA ILE A 46 -9.14 -7.01 6.13
C ILE A 46 -10.44 -7.73 6.52
N ASN A 47 -10.86 -8.72 5.74
CA ASN A 47 -12.18 -9.32 5.88
C ASN A 47 -12.31 -10.33 7.03
N HIS A 48 -11.18 -10.88 7.52
CA HIS A 48 -11.21 -11.89 8.59
C HIS A 48 -10.55 -11.40 9.88
N PHE A 49 -9.38 -10.76 9.81
CA PHE A 49 -8.66 -10.38 11.02
C PHE A 49 -9.15 -9.06 11.59
N LEU A 50 -9.22 -7.99 10.79
CA LEU A 50 -9.70 -6.68 11.25
C LEU A 50 -11.15 -6.75 11.74
N LYS A 51 -11.98 -7.56 11.11
CA LYS A 51 -13.34 -7.81 11.54
C LYS A 51 -13.43 -8.38 12.97
N LYS A 52 -12.47 -9.24 13.38
CA LYS A 52 -12.40 -9.75 14.76
C LYS A 52 -12.06 -8.66 15.77
N LEU A 53 -11.42 -7.60 15.33
CA LEU A 53 -11.10 -6.40 16.12
C LEU A 53 -12.23 -5.37 16.09
N ASN A 54 -13.41 -5.71 15.55
CA ASN A 54 -14.52 -4.78 15.36
C ASN A 54 -14.15 -3.56 14.48
N ILE A 55 -13.27 -3.75 13.51
CA ILE A 55 -12.97 -2.78 12.46
C ILE A 55 -13.77 -3.18 11.23
N GLU A 56 -14.62 -2.27 10.75
CA GLU A 56 -15.42 -2.50 9.56
C GLU A 56 -14.70 -2.02 8.29
N SER A 57 -15.10 -2.56 7.15
CA SER A 57 -14.50 -2.20 5.88
C SER A 57 -15.53 -2.02 4.78
N ILE A 58 -15.30 -1.04 3.91
CA ILE A 58 -16.07 -0.76 2.70
C ILE A 58 -15.13 -0.89 1.50
N GLY A 59 -15.48 -1.77 0.56
CA GLY A 59 -14.73 -1.92 -0.69
C GLY A 59 -15.28 -1.03 -1.79
N PHE A 60 -14.38 -0.56 -2.68
CA PHE A 60 -14.73 0.12 -3.92
C PHE A 60 -13.89 -0.41 -5.08
N TYR A 61 -14.34 -0.17 -6.31
CA TYR A 61 -13.68 -0.63 -7.53
C TYR A 61 -13.15 0.55 -8.34
N ALA A 62 -12.21 0.28 -9.24
CA ALA A 62 -11.65 1.28 -10.16
C ALA A 62 -12.71 1.93 -11.08
N THR A 63 -13.86 1.28 -11.24
CA THR A 63 -14.99 1.79 -12.04
C THR A 63 -15.94 2.69 -11.27
N ASP A 64 -15.83 2.72 -9.94
CA ASP A 64 -16.71 3.55 -9.10
C ASP A 64 -16.29 5.02 -9.20
N THR A 65 -17.23 5.91 -9.33
CA THR A 65 -16.99 7.36 -9.30
C THR A 65 -16.74 7.84 -7.86
N LYS A 66 -16.12 9.00 -7.74
CA LYS A 66 -15.91 9.65 -6.43
C LYS A 66 -17.22 9.80 -5.64
N GLU A 67 -18.26 10.24 -6.32
CA GLU A 67 -19.59 10.47 -5.75
C GLU A 67 -20.22 9.18 -5.24
N GLU A 68 -20.10 8.09 -6.00
CA GLU A 68 -20.59 6.75 -5.58
C GLU A 68 -19.84 6.23 -4.35
N ILE A 69 -18.53 6.42 -4.30
CA ILE A 69 -17.72 6.00 -3.14
C ILE A 69 -18.10 6.81 -1.91
N ILE A 70 -18.20 8.14 -2.02
CA ILE A 70 -18.61 9.03 -0.94
C ILE A 70 -20.01 8.66 -0.43
N GLU A 71 -20.95 8.44 -1.33
CA GLU A 71 -22.31 8.08 -0.96
C GLU A 71 -22.37 6.72 -0.24
N ARG A 72 -21.61 5.73 -0.71
CA ARG A 72 -21.49 4.40 -0.07
C ARG A 72 -20.95 4.51 1.37
N VAL A 73 -19.95 5.37 1.59
CA VAL A 73 -19.41 5.63 2.93
C VAL A 73 -20.48 6.31 3.82
N LYS A 74 -21.22 7.30 3.30
CA LYS A 74 -22.32 7.98 4.05
C LYS A 74 -23.44 7.02 4.40
N GLN A 75 -23.87 6.18 3.45
CA GLN A 75 -24.94 5.19 3.64
C GLN A 75 -24.58 4.10 4.67
N SER A 76 -23.30 3.87 4.95
CA SER A 76 -22.87 2.97 6.02
C SER A 76 -23.28 3.47 7.42
N GLY A 77 -23.61 4.75 7.55
CA GLY A 77 -23.88 5.42 8.84
C GLY A 77 -22.62 5.58 9.72
N ARG A 78 -21.42 5.32 9.17
CA ARG A 78 -20.14 5.31 9.90
C ARG A 78 -19.08 6.22 9.28
N ALA A 79 -19.49 7.20 8.49
CA ALA A 79 -18.58 8.13 7.86
C ALA A 79 -17.69 8.91 8.85
N ASP A 80 -18.18 9.09 10.08
CA ASP A 80 -17.43 9.69 11.20
C ASP A 80 -16.34 8.78 11.78
N ARG A 81 -16.37 7.50 11.43
CA ARG A 81 -15.41 6.48 11.86
C ARG A 81 -14.38 6.11 10.79
N LEU A 82 -14.40 6.78 9.64
CA LEU A 82 -13.40 6.57 8.60
C LEU A 82 -12.06 7.12 9.05
N THR A 83 -11.09 6.25 9.29
CA THR A 83 -9.74 6.60 9.76
C THR A 83 -8.67 6.25 8.75
N MET A 84 -8.95 5.33 7.83
CA MET A 84 -7.95 4.92 6.85
C MET A 84 -8.58 4.59 5.50
N ILE A 85 -7.85 4.97 4.44
CA ILE A 85 -8.08 4.53 3.06
C ILE A 85 -6.87 3.71 2.63
N HIS A 86 -7.07 2.46 2.20
CA HIS A 86 -6.01 1.59 1.71
C HIS A 86 -6.27 1.19 0.27
N ILE A 87 -5.32 1.44 -0.61
CA ILE A 87 -5.44 1.07 -2.02
C ILE A 87 -4.21 0.31 -2.50
N GLU A 88 -4.41 -0.56 -3.49
CA GLU A 88 -3.37 -1.23 -4.25
C GLU A 88 -3.53 -0.85 -5.72
N THR A 89 -2.50 -0.26 -6.31
CA THR A 89 -2.55 0.21 -7.71
C THR A 89 -1.18 0.12 -8.39
N PRO A 90 -1.07 -0.64 -9.51
CA PRO A 90 -2.03 -1.59 -10.07
C PRO A 90 -2.35 -2.75 -9.14
N ALA A 91 -3.58 -3.26 -9.18
CA ALA A 91 -4.06 -4.30 -8.30
C ALA A 91 -3.73 -5.72 -8.79
N ASN A 92 -3.34 -6.61 -7.90
CA ASN A 92 -3.17 -8.03 -8.18
C ASN A 92 -4.53 -8.78 -8.00
N PRO A 93 -5.03 -9.58 -8.97
CA PRO A 93 -4.36 -9.99 -10.21
C PRO A 93 -4.84 -9.23 -11.45
N THR A 94 -5.73 -8.27 -11.31
CA THR A 94 -6.49 -7.69 -12.43
C THR A 94 -5.78 -6.56 -13.16
N ASN A 95 -4.68 -6.03 -12.60
CA ASN A 95 -4.03 -4.79 -13.04
C ASN A 95 -4.98 -3.57 -13.05
N ALA A 96 -6.07 -3.60 -12.27
CA ALA A 96 -6.94 -2.44 -12.12
C ALA A 96 -6.15 -1.25 -11.58
N LEU A 97 -6.34 -0.09 -12.18
CA LEU A 97 -5.69 1.16 -11.80
C LEU A 97 -6.65 1.97 -10.94
N ILE A 98 -6.22 2.29 -9.73
CA ILE A 98 -6.94 3.18 -8.82
C ILE A 98 -6.28 4.56 -8.86
N ASP A 99 -7.07 5.59 -9.06
CA ASP A 99 -6.61 6.97 -9.06
C ASP A 99 -6.29 7.41 -7.61
N ILE A 100 -5.01 7.72 -7.37
CA ILE A 100 -4.52 8.12 -6.04
C ILE A 100 -5.04 9.50 -5.66
N GLU A 101 -5.10 10.44 -6.62
CA GLU A 101 -5.58 11.80 -6.38
C GLU A 101 -7.07 11.80 -6.06
N LEU A 102 -7.87 10.97 -6.74
CA LEU A 102 -9.28 10.77 -6.41
C LEU A 102 -9.43 10.26 -4.95
N CYS A 103 -8.59 9.32 -4.53
CA CYS A 103 -8.61 8.83 -3.15
C CYS A 103 -8.19 9.91 -2.15
N ALA A 104 -7.23 10.77 -2.50
CA ALA A 104 -6.85 11.92 -1.69
C ALA A 104 -7.97 12.96 -1.58
N GLU A 105 -8.74 13.19 -2.66
CA GLU A 105 -9.94 14.03 -2.62
C GLU A 105 -11.03 13.44 -1.73
N ILE A 106 -11.26 12.11 -1.76
CA ILE A 106 -12.19 11.41 -0.86
C ILE A 106 -11.72 11.55 0.58
N LYS A 107 -10.42 11.36 0.87
CA LYS A 107 -9.82 11.60 2.17
C LYS A 107 -10.16 13.01 2.66
N ASN A 108 -9.88 14.02 1.86
CA ASN A 108 -10.11 15.43 2.21
C ASN A 108 -11.61 15.74 2.43
N HIS A 109 -12.52 15.07 1.70
CA HIS A 109 -13.97 15.24 1.88
C HIS A 109 -14.44 14.78 3.29
N PHE A 110 -13.83 13.73 3.82
CA PHE A 110 -14.19 13.17 5.14
C PHE A 110 -13.27 13.65 6.27
N GLN A 111 -12.17 14.34 5.94
CA GLN A 111 -11.18 14.81 6.92
C GLN A 111 -11.85 15.69 7.98
N LYS A 112 -11.57 15.37 9.24
CA LYS A 112 -11.99 16.14 10.43
C LYS A 112 -10.76 16.52 11.27
N GLU A 113 -10.91 16.60 12.58
CA GLU A 113 -9.81 16.88 13.50
C GLU A 113 -8.75 15.77 13.50
N GLU A 114 -9.19 14.51 13.47
CA GLU A 114 -8.27 13.37 13.38
C GLU A 114 -7.90 13.08 11.92
N GLN A 115 -6.63 12.78 11.70
CA GLN A 115 -6.10 12.53 10.36
C GLN A 115 -6.60 11.19 9.81
N ILE A 116 -7.27 11.24 8.65
CA ILE A 116 -7.50 10.04 7.83
C ILE A 116 -6.20 9.74 7.07
N VAL A 117 -5.70 8.52 7.17
CA VAL A 117 -4.46 8.10 6.51
C VAL A 117 -4.76 7.42 5.16
N LEU A 118 -4.20 7.94 4.08
CA LEU A 118 -4.21 7.30 2.77
C LEU A 118 -2.94 6.48 2.57
N SER A 119 -3.06 5.16 2.52
CA SER A 119 -1.97 4.24 2.24
C SER A 119 -2.09 3.61 0.87
N VAL A 120 -0.97 3.51 0.16
CA VAL A 120 -0.88 2.95 -1.19
C VAL A 120 0.11 1.79 -1.20
N ASP A 121 -0.35 0.58 -1.51
CA ASP A 121 0.54 -0.51 -1.89
C ASP A 121 1.01 -0.28 -3.33
N ASN A 122 2.27 0.12 -3.46
CA ASN A 122 2.93 0.49 -4.71
C ASN A 122 3.84 -0.63 -5.23
N THR A 123 3.60 -1.86 -4.82
CA THR A 123 4.49 -2.99 -5.12
C THR A 123 4.68 -3.21 -6.62
N TYR A 124 3.63 -3.09 -7.45
CA TYR A 124 3.71 -3.37 -8.88
C TYR A 124 4.42 -2.30 -9.70
N MET A 125 4.12 -1.02 -9.47
CA MET A 125 4.78 0.07 -10.20
C MET A 125 6.18 0.35 -9.65
N GLY A 126 6.37 0.07 -8.37
CA GLY A 126 7.63 0.36 -7.71
C GLY A 126 7.96 1.85 -7.66
N PRO A 127 9.09 2.22 -7.06
CA PRO A 127 9.43 3.61 -6.81
C PRO A 127 9.94 4.36 -8.04
N LEU A 128 10.06 3.72 -9.21
CA LEU A 128 10.55 4.36 -10.43
C LEU A 128 9.45 5.02 -11.26
N TRP A 129 8.26 4.45 -11.26
CA TRP A 129 7.20 4.84 -12.20
C TRP A 129 5.97 5.42 -11.53
N GLN A 130 5.81 5.24 -10.22
CA GLN A 130 4.71 5.80 -9.46
C GLN A 130 5.20 6.37 -8.14
N HIS A 131 4.80 7.60 -7.84
CA HIS A 131 5.22 8.33 -6.65
C HIS A 131 3.99 8.73 -5.81
N PRO A 132 3.37 7.80 -5.05
CA PRO A 132 2.10 8.05 -4.39
C PRO A 132 2.10 9.26 -3.45
N LEU A 133 3.21 9.56 -2.77
CA LEU A 133 3.32 10.71 -1.87
C LEU A 133 3.12 12.05 -2.61
N LYS A 134 3.50 12.14 -3.88
CA LYS A 134 3.28 13.34 -4.72
C LYS A 134 1.82 13.53 -5.12
N HIS A 135 1.01 12.47 -5.01
CA HIS A 135 -0.40 12.44 -5.39
C HIS A 135 -1.34 12.38 -4.17
N GLY A 136 -0.83 12.75 -2.98
CA GLY A 136 -1.65 12.93 -1.78
C GLY A 136 -1.76 11.70 -0.88
N ALA A 137 -1.03 10.62 -1.15
CA ALA A 137 -0.85 9.53 -0.19
C ALA A 137 -0.02 9.99 1.01
N ASP A 138 -0.32 9.43 2.18
CA ASP A 138 0.44 9.66 3.42
C ASP A 138 1.49 8.58 3.65
N ILE A 139 1.18 7.35 3.19
CA ILE A 139 2.01 6.15 3.38
C ILE A 139 2.13 5.38 2.06
N VAL A 140 3.34 4.96 1.75
CA VAL A 140 3.62 4.01 0.66
C VAL A 140 4.08 2.69 1.25
N LEU A 141 3.49 1.61 0.75
CA LEU A 141 3.78 0.24 1.16
C LEU A 141 4.40 -0.54 0.00
N TYR A 142 5.32 -1.43 0.33
CA TYR A 142 5.95 -2.34 -0.61
C TYR A 142 6.06 -3.76 -0.05
N SER A 143 5.69 -4.73 -0.86
CA SER A 143 6.33 -6.03 -0.77
C SER A 143 7.73 -5.93 -1.37
N ALA A 144 8.72 -5.61 -0.55
CA ALA A 144 10.11 -5.49 -1.00
C ALA A 144 10.68 -6.84 -1.51
N THR A 145 9.98 -7.93 -1.26
CA THR A 145 10.17 -9.26 -1.86
C THR A 145 10.20 -9.23 -3.38
N LYS A 146 9.44 -8.31 -4.02
CA LYS A 146 9.22 -8.27 -5.48
C LYS A 146 10.35 -7.50 -6.17
N TYR A 147 10.07 -6.39 -6.81
CA TYR A 147 11.06 -5.66 -7.63
C TYR A 147 12.24 -5.10 -6.81
N ILE A 148 12.01 -4.68 -5.56
CA ILE A 148 13.06 -4.12 -4.71
C ILE A 148 14.11 -5.20 -4.42
N GLY A 149 13.73 -6.37 -3.93
CA GLY A 149 14.64 -7.51 -3.77
C GLY A 149 15.12 -8.05 -5.10
N GLY A 150 14.18 -8.40 -5.98
CA GLY A 150 14.37 -8.62 -7.42
C GLY A 150 15.14 -9.87 -7.84
N HIS A 151 15.56 -10.73 -6.89
CA HIS A 151 16.39 -11.92 -7.18
C HIS A 151 15.76 -13.22 -6.65
N SER A 152 14.52 -13.18 -6.15
CA SER A 152 13.81 -14.31 -5.55
C SER A 152 14.54 -14.98 -4.36
N ASP A 153 15.36 -14.22 -3.66
CA ASP A 153 16.23 -14.67 -2.55
C ASP A 153 15.94 -13.97 -1.22
N VAL A 154 14.94 -13.07 -1.18
CA VAL A 154 14.57 -12.31 0.01
C VAL A 154 13.06 -12.17 0.13
N ILE A 155 12.57 -12.27 1.35
CA ILE A 155 11.21 -11.87 1.71
C ILE A 155 11.33 -10.65 2.63
N ALA A 156 10.68 -9.54 2.26
CA ALA A 156 10.73 -8.30 3.01
C ALA A 156 9.56 -7.39 2.68
N GLY A 157 9.32 -6.41 3.57
CA GLY A 157 8.37 -5.33 3.37
C GLY A 157 8.96 -3.98 3.71
N ALA A 158 8.36 -2.93 3.20
CA ALA A 158 8.72 -1.57 3.55
C ALA A 158 7.46 -0.70 3.67
N CYS A 159 7.52 0.26 4.61
CA CYS A 159 6.52 1.29 4.80
C CYS A 159 7.26 2.64 4.83
N LEU A 160 6.83 3.59 4.02
CA LEU A 160 7.48 4.88 3.83
C LEU A 160 6.47 6.01 4.02
N GLY A 161 6.93 7.15 4.52
CA GLY A 161 6.10 8.33 4.72
C GLY A 161 6.85 9.44 5.45
N SER A 162 6.09 10.32 6.14
CA SER A 162 6.68 11.34 7.00
C SER A 162 7.37 10.72 8.22
N LYS A 163 8.30 11.46 8.82
CA LYS A 163 8.97 11.04 10.07
C LYS A 163 7.98 10.78 11.20
N GLU A 164 6.93 11.57 11.28
CA GLU A 164 5.89 11.44 12.30
C GLU A 164 5.16 10.10 12.15
N LEU A 165 4.60 9.82 10.97
CA LEU A 165 3.87 8.58 10.70
C LEU A 165 4.78 7.35 10.83
N MET A 166 6.02 7.45 10.32
CA MET A 166 6.97 6.36 10.43
C MET A 166 7.46 6.13 11.86
N GLY A 167 7.50 7.16 12.69
CA GLY A 167 7.76 7.02 14.13
C GLY A 167 6.73 6.13 14.81
N ARG A 168 5.45 6.34 14.51
CA ARG A 168 4.32 5.53 15.01
C ARG A 168 4.43 4.08 14.52
N VAL A 169 4.58 3.89 13.21
CA VAL A 169 4.72 2.56 12.58
C VAL A 169 5.91 1.78 13.16
N LYS A 170 7.06 2.43 13.36
CA LYS A 170 8.25 1.82 13.98
C LYS A 170 8.02 1.46 15.45
N GLY A 171 7.23 2.26 16.17
CA GLY A 171 6.82 1.95 17.54
C GLY A 171 6.07 0.62 17.62
N LEU A 172 4.99 0.48 16.85
CA LEU A 172 4.21 -0.77 16.80
C LEU A 172 5.06 -1.93 16.27
N ARG A 173 5.88 -1.72 15.22
CA ARG A 173 6.81 -2.74 14.70
C ARG A 173 7.72 -3.29 15.80
N THR A 174 8.20 -2.44 16.69
CA THR A 174 9.06 -2.85 17.82
C THR A 174 8.33 -3.77 18.79
N PHE A 175 7.05 -3.49 19.07
CA PHE A 175 6.24 -4.35 19.93
C PHE A 175 5.91 -5.69 19.27
N LEU A 176 5.62 -5.69 17.97
CA LEU A 176 5.32 -6.90 17.21
C LEU A 176 6.56 -7.74 16.90
N GLY A 177 7.77 -7.14 16.95
CA GLY A 177 9.03 -7.84 16.68
C GLY A 177 9.24 -8.23 15.21
N ASN A 178 8.47 -7.70 14.28
CA ASN A 178 8.44 -8.07 12.86
C ASN A 178 9.34 -7.19 11.96
N MET A 179 10.43 -6.68 12.51
CA MET A 179 11.45 -5.94 11.76
C MET A 179 12.36 -6.87 10.96
N ALA A 180 12.80 -6.42 9.79
CA ALA A 180 13.75 -7.16 8.99
C ALA A 180 15.10 -7.35 9.71
N GLY A 181 15.67 -8.55 9.57
CA GLY A 181 17.00 -8.85 10.10
C GLY A 181 18.12 -8.14 9.31
N PRO A 182 19.35 -8.05 9.88
CA PRO A 182 20.47 -7.36 9.24
C PRO A 182 20.84 -7.92 7.86
N TRP A 183 20.74 -9.23 7.68
CA TRP A 183 21.03 -9.89 6.41
C TRP A 183 20.03 -9.49 5.33
N THR A 184 18.72 -9.48 5.66
CA THR A 184 17.66 -8.99 4.78
C THR A 184 17.91 -7.53 4.40
N GLY A 185 18.26 -6.68 5.37
CA GLY A 185 18.60 -5.27 5.13
C GLY A 185 19.77 -5.10 4.15
N TRP A 186 20.81 -5.91 4.30
CA TRP A 186 21.96 -5.90 3.40
C TRP A 186 21.58 -6.32 1.97
N LEU A 187 20.78 -7.39 1.81
CA LEU A 187 20.29 -7.84 0.50
C LEU A 187 19.46 -6.75 -0.18
N LEU A 188 18.58 -6.09 0.55
CA LEU A 188 17.77 -4.99 -0.01
C LEU A 188 18.63 -3.82 -0.46
N MET A 189 19.60 -3.37 0.34
CA MET A 189 20.51 -2.30 -0.01
C MET A 189 21.28 -2.62 -1.29
N ARG A 190 21.86 -3.83 -1.37
CA ARG A 190 22.55 -4.32 -2.56
C ARG A 190 21.64 -4.34 -3.80
N SER A 191 20.39 -4.80 -3.62
CA SER A 191 19.43 -4.94 -4.71
C SER A 191 18.93 -3.58 -5.24
N LEU A 192 18.86 -2.57 -4.39
CA LEU A 192 18.51 -1.20 -4.79
C LEU A 192 19.49 -0.60 -5.78
N GLU A 193 20.77 -0.97 -5.75
CA GLU A 193 21.80 -0.50 -6.69
C GLU A 193 21.48 -0.84 -8.16
N THR A 194 20.80 -1.97 -8.38
CA THR A 194 20.43 -2.46 -9.71
C THR A 194 18.95 -2.29 -10.03
N LEU A 195 18.16 -1.69 -9.14
CA LEU A 195 16.70 -1.61 -9.28
C LEU A 195 16.29 -1.01 -10.62
N LYS A 196 16.86 0.16 -10.98
CA LYS A 196 16.50 0.85 -12.21
C LYS A 196 16.79 0.01 -13.45
N VAL A 197 18.00 -0.54 -13.55
CA VAL A 197 18.40 -1.37 -14.69
C VAL A 197 17.49 -2.59 -14.85
N ARG A 198 17.14 -3.25 -13.74
CA ARG A 198 16.25 -4.42 -13.75
C ARG A 198 14.83 -4.06 -14.17
N MET A 199 14.27 -3.01 -13.62
CA MET A 199 12.91 -2.59 -13.93
C MET A 199 12.79 -2.10 -15.38
N ASP A 200 13.72 -1.29 -15.86
CA ASP A 200 13.75 -0.83 -17.27
C ASP A 200 13.82 -2.02 -18.24
N GLN A 201 14.65 -3.02 -17.94
CA GLN A 201 14.75 -4.21 -18.79
C GLN A 201 13.49 -5.07 -18.73
N GLN A 202 12.86 -5.21 -17.54
CA GLN A 202 11.61 -5.95 -17.38
C GLN A 202 10.47 -5.26 -18.15
N ALA A 203 10.35 -3.94 -18.08
CA ALA A 203 9.36 -3.19 -18.85
C ALA A 203 9.53 -3.39 -20.35
N THR A 204 10.79 -3.28 -20.85
CA THR A 204 11.12 -3.53 -22.25
C THR A 204 10.75 -4.94 -22.69
N ASN A 205 11.01 -5.94 -21.84
CA ASN A 205 10.67 -7.33 -22.15
C ASN A 205 9.14 -7.54 -22.12
N ALA A 206 8.44 -6.96 -21.13
CA ALA A 206 6.99 -7.08 -21.03
C ALA A 206 6.28 -6.47 -22.26
N GLN A 207 6.74 -5.33 -22.75
CA GLN A 207 6.20 -4.73 -23.97
C GLN A 207 6.34 -5.66 -25.16
N LYS A 208 7.54 -6.23 -25.39
CA LYS A 208 7.77 -7.18 -26.51
C LYS A 208 6.88 -8.41 -26.42
N VAL A 209 6.70 -8.95 -25.21
CA VAL A 209 5.82 -10.10 -24.99
C VAL A 209 4.36 -9.73 -25.26
N ALA A 210 3.90 -8.56 -24.79
CA ALA A 210 2.55 -8.10 -25.03
C ALA A 210 2.28 -7.89 -26.52
N GLU A 211 3.20 -7.26 -27.26
CA GLU A 211 3.10 -7.08 -28.71
C GLU A 211 3.05 -8.43 -29.45
N PHE A 212 3.91 -9.39 -29.06
CA PHE A 212 3.89 -10.73 -29.62
C PHE A 212 2.53 -11.44 -29.40
N LEU A 213 2.04 -11.42 -28.16
CA LEU A 213 0.78 -12.09 -27.83
C LEU A 213 -0.44 -11.42 -28.49
N ASN A 214 -0.42 -10.09 -28.64
CA ASN A 214 -1.51 -9.36 -29.31
C ASN A 214 -1.60 -9.67 -30.81
N ASN A 215 -0.51 -10.12 -31.43
CA ASN A 215 -0.44 -10.45 -32.87
C ASN A 215 -0.46 -11.96 -33.13
N HIS A 216 -0.56 -12.80 -32.12
CA HIS A 216 -0.55 -14.25 -32.20
C HIS A 216 -1.95 -14.83 -32.07
#